data_60adde90b7c6c777236812b1500009e9
#
_entry.id   60adde90b7c6c777236812b1500009e9
#
_cell.length_a   1.000
_cell.length_b   1.000
_cell.length_c   1.000
_cell.angle_alpha   90.00
_cell.angle_beta   90.00
_cell.angle_gamma   90.00
#
_symmetry.space_group_name_H-M   'P 1'
#
loop_
_entity.id
_entity.type
_entity.pdbx_description
1 polymer ?
#
loop_
_entity_poly.entity_id
_entity_poly.type
_entity_poly.pdbx_seq_one_letter_code
_entity_poly.pdbx_strand_id
1 'polypeptide(L)'
;MKKLIYLFLVPVLAVIVSCGNKNSNKNEGSLLAMLDSTDAHGLQRMQSSKAEVDIKFKGKEYHSLISRTPDEELSHVISPSGDTYVDNKITLRLTRGSEPVFNKTFTKHDFASVVGDDFLSKSILEGMVYNKTTPSGIVYAASVCYPQTDLYVPLSITITADGKMTILREEFLEEAYDVDSI
;
A
#
# COMPACT_ATOMS: atom_id res chain seq x y z
N MET A 1 71.25 -38.09 2.64
CA MET A 1 71.94 -36.86 3.02
C MET A 1 71.03 -35.72 2.66
N LYS A 2 70.44 -35.22 3.71
CA LYS A 2 70.45 -33.80 4.07
C LYS A 2 69.77 -32.84 3.10
N LYS A 3 68.69 -32.28 3.67
CA LYS A 3 68.40 -30.82 3.75
C LYS A 3 67.53 -30.32 2.62
N LEU A 4 66.60 -29.44 2.81
CA LEU A 4 66.23 -28.53 3.87
C LEU A 4 64.79 -28.07 3.64
N ILE A 5 64.05 -28.05 4.66
CA ILE A 5 62.75 -27.46 4.79
C ILE A 5 62.84 -25.97 4.61
N TYR A 6 62.08 -25.37 3.69
CA TYR A 6 61.71 -23.96 3.79
C TYR A 6 60.19 -23.86 3.83
N LEU A 7 59.77 -23.62 5.01
CA LEU A 7 58.45 -23.21 5.44
C LEU A 7 58.22 -21.79 4.88
N PHE A 8 57.36 -21.68 3.86
CA PHE A 8 56.81 -20.39 3.53
C PHE A 8 55.38 -20.33 4.04
N LEU A 9 55.30 -19.70 5.20
CA LEU A 9 54.05 -19.31 5.85
C LEU A 9 53.54 -18.08 5.10
N VAL A 10 52.57 -18.30 4.21
CA VAL A 10 51.84 -17.23 3.57
C VAL A 10 50.53 -17.06 4.37
N PRO A 11 50.31 -15.93 5.02
CA PRO A 11 49.01 -15.68 5.64
C PRO A 11 47.99 -15.37 4.53
N VAL A 12 47.11 -16.31 4.25
CA VAL A 12 45.94 -16.08 3.42
C VAL A 12 44.98 -15.19 4.21
N LEU A 13 44.95 -13.92 3.84
CA LEU A 13 43.94 -12.99 4.29
C LEU A 13 42.62 -13.43 3.67
N ALA A 14 41.83 -14.18 4.42
CA ALA A 14 40.45 -14.52 4.03
C ALA A 14 39.59 -13.26 4.13
N VAL A 15 39.36 -12.58 3.02
CA VAL A 15 38.31 -11.59 2.87
C VAL A 15 36.99 -12.33 2.84
N ILE A 16 36.31 -12.40 3.98
CA ILE A 16 34.95 -12.90 4.05
C ILE A 16 34.03 -11.80 3.51
N VAL A 17 33.76 -11.84 2.20
CA VAL A 17 32.63 -11.13 1.62
C VAL A 17 31.38 -11.88 2.03
N SER A 18 30.80 -11.47 3.14
CA SER A 18 29.48 -11.94 3.57
C SER A 18 28.40 -11.27 2.73
N CYS A 19 28.10 -11.84 1.58
CA CYS A 19 26.85 -11.60 0.88
C CYS A 19 25.74 -12.30 1.63
N GLY A 20 25.22 -11.65 2.64
CA GLY A 20 23.98 -12.08 3.31
C GLY A 20 22.77 -11.79 2.44
N ASN A 21 22.41 -12.73 1.57
CA ASN A 21 21.11 -12.75 0.93
C ASN A 21 20.07 -13.18 1.98
N LYS A 22 19.51 -12.21 2.70
CA LYS A 22 18.33 -12.44 3.55
C LYS A 22 17.09 -12.06 2.78
N ASN A 23 16.54 -13.01 2.05
CA ASN A 23 15.11 -13.03 1.78
C ASN A 23 14.37 -13.18 3.12
N SER A 24 14.06 -12.08 3.73
CA SER A 24 13.11 -11.96 4.83
C SER A 24 11.83 -11.35 4.27
N ASN A 25 10.89 -12.19 3.89
CA ASN A 25 9.49 -11.80 3.80
C ASN A 25 9.04 -11.42 5.21
N LYS A 26 9.17 -10.16 5.56
CA LYS A 26 8.43 -9.53 6.63
C LYS A 26 7.63 -8.40 6.00
N ASN A 27 6.38 -8.72 5.67
CA ASN A 27 5.32 -7.76 5.42
C ASN A 27 4.92 -7.12 6.78
N GLU A 28 5.84 -6.37 7.36
CA GLU A 28 5.56 -5.38 8.39
C GLU A 28 6.09 -4.05 7.83
N GLY A 29 5.42 -3.59 6.76
CA GLY A 29 5.63 -2.26 6.24
C GLY A 29 5.05 -1.27 7.24
N SER A 30 5.91 -0.67 8.05
CA SER A 30 5.57 0.54 8.76
C SER A 30 4.99 1.54 7.75
N LEU A 31 3.73 1.91 7.90
CA LEU A 31 3.05 2.93 7.11
C LEU A 31 3.82 4.27 7.06
N LEU A 32 4.68 4.51 8.05
CA LEU A 32 5.58 5.67 8.14
C LEU A 32 6.75 5.64 7.14
N ALA A 33 7.07 4.50 6.52
CA ALA A 33 8.17 4.40 5.55
C ALA A 33 7.79 4.86 4.13
N MET A 34 6.57 5.36 3.93
CA MET A 34 6.06 5.70 2.60
C MET A 34 6.14 7.17 2.23
N LEU A 35 6.69 8.02 3.08
CA LEU A 35 6.91 9.44 2.79
C LEU A 35 8.31 9.59 2.22
N ASP A 36 8.44 9.69 0.92
CA ASP A 36 9.75 9.53 0.31
C ASP A 36 10.30 10.71 -0.43
N SER A 37 9.72 11.82 -0.53
CA SER A 37 10.52 12.94 -1.06
C SER A 37 9.92 14.29 -0.72
N THR A 38 10.70 15.10 -0.03
CA THR A 38 10.53 16.53 -0.04
C THR A 38 11.26 17.06 -1.28
N ASP A 39 10.56 17.75 -2.15
CA ASP A 39 11.20 18.43 -3.27
C ASP A 39 11.83 19.78 -2.84
N ALA A 40 12.46 20.47 -3.80
CA ALA A 40 13.06 21.79 -3.58
C ALA A 40 12.06 22.86 -3.11
N HIS A 41 10.77 22.60 -3.20
CA HIS A 41 9.67 23.49 -2.80
C HIS A 41 9.02 23.09 -1.48
N GLY A 42 9.55 22.07 -0.78
CA GLY A 42 9.02 21.60 0.49
C GLY A 42 7.75 20.76 0.40
N LEU A 43 7.35 20.32 -0.80
CA LEU A 43 6.21 19.44 -0.98
C LEU A 43 6.56 17.99 -0.62
N GLN A 44 5.75 17.41 0.25
CA GLN A 44 5.84 16.00 0.63
C GLN A 44 5.03 15.13 -0.34
N ARG A 45 5.60 14.02 -0.78
CA ARG A 45 4.94 13.07 -1.70
C ARG A 45 5.06 11.65 -1.18
N MET A 46 4.00 10.88 -1.36
CA MET A 46 4.10 9.43 -1.21
C MET A 46 4.80 8.83 -2.44
N GLN A 47 5.64 7.82 -2.23
CA GLN A 47 6.23 7.06 -3.34
C GLN A 47 5.15 6.47 -4.24
N SER A 48 5.37 6.50 -5.56
CA SER A 48 4.55 5.74 -6.48
C SER A 48 4.68 4.25 -6.20
N SER A 49 3.56 3.54 -6.24
CA SER A 49 3.53 2.10 -5.99
C SER A 49 2.71 1.37 -7.05
N LYS A 50 3.06 0.11 -7.27
CA LYS A 50 2.35 -0.78 -8.17
C LYS A 50 2.24 -2.15 -7.53
N ALA A 51 1.04 -2.73 -7.51
CA ALA A 51 0.76 -4.07 -7.03
C ALA A 51 -0.05 -4.85 -8.07
N GLU A 52 0.34 -6.09 -8.31
CA GLU A 52 -0.34 -7.00 -9.21
C GLU A 52 -0.71 -8.28 -8.46
N VAL A 53 -1.92 -8.77 -8.65
CA VAL A 53 -2.42 -9.97 -7.99
C VAL A 53 -3.30 -10.77 -8.95
N ASP A 54 -3.04 -12.08 -9.05
CA ASP A 54 -3.92 -13.03 -9.72
C ASP A 54 -4.95 -13.55 -8.72
N ILE A 55 -6.22 -13.45 -9.07
CA ILE A 55 -7.35 -13.69 -8.17
C ILE A 55 -8.26 -14.74 -8.77
N LYS A 56 -8.53 -15.82 -8.03
CA LYS A 56 -9.54 -16.80 -8.41
C LYS A 56 -10.90 -16.43 -7.82
N PHE A 57 -11.88 -16.16 -8.68
CA PHE A 57 -13.22 -15.77 -8.26
C PHE A 57 -14.27 -16.46 -9.11
N LYS A 58 -15.24 -17.16 -8.47
CA LYS A 58 -16.30 -17.96 -9.13
C LYS A 58 -15.77 -18.88 -10.23
N GLY A 59 -14.64 -19.55 -9.96
CA GLY A 59 -14.02 -20.50 -10.88
C GLY A 59 -13.32 -19.88 -12.10
N LYS A 60 -13.18 -18.57 -12.14
CA LYS A 60 -12.48 -17.83 -13.21
C LYS A 60 -11.25 -17.13 -12.64
N GLU A 61 -10.22 -16.98 -13.47
CA GLU A 61 -9.00 -16.24 -13.12
C GLU A 61 -9.15 -14.77 -13.53
N TYR A 62 -8.80 -13.89 -12.61
CA TYR A 62 -8.76 -12.45 -12.78
C TYR A 62 -7.36 -11.95 -12.49
N HIS A 63 -6.95 -10.91 -13.20
CA HIS A 63 -5.71 -10.20 -12.93
C HIS A 63 -6.02 -8.78 -12.49
N SER A 64 -5.55 -8.41 -11.30
CA SER A 64 -5.73 -7.09 -10.70
C SER A 64 -4.42 -6.32 -10.72
N LEU A 65 -4.46 -5.10 -11.22
CA LEU A 65 -3.38 -4.14 -11.21
C LEU A 65 -3.84 -2.90 -10.45
N ILE A 66 -3.11 -2.53 -9.41
CA ILE A 66 -3.32 -1.31 -8.64
C ILE A 66 -2.07 -0.46 -8.75
N SER A 67 -2.21 0.81 -9.11
CA SER A 67 -1.11 1.76 -9.11
C SER A 67 -1.50 3.04 -8.39
N ARG A 68 -0.64 3.51 -7.47
CA ARG A 68 -0.77 4.81 -6.81
C ARG A 68 0.34 5.73 -7.30
N THR A 69 -0.03 6.96 -7.60
CA THR A 69 0.89 8.04 -7.98
C THR A 69 0.47 9.34 -7.32
N PRO A 70 1.40 10.13 -6.75
CA PRO A 70 1.10 11.49 -6.33
C PRO A 70 0.74 12.33 -7.56
N ASP A 71 -0.16 13.29 -7.38
CA ASP A 71 -0.64 14.14 -8.46
C ASP A 71 -0.73 15.61 -8.01
N GLU A 72 0.14 16.42 -8.54
CA GLU A 72 0.25 17.85 -8.19
C GLU A 72 -0.92 18.71 -8.68
N GLU A 73 -1.75 18.19 -9.59
CA GLU A 73 -2.97 18.85 -10.04
C GLU A 73 -4.11 18.76 -9.01
N LEU A 74 -3.98 17.82 -8.05
CA LEU A 74 -4.94 17.68 -6.95
C LEU A 74 -4.67 18.71 -5.85
N SER A 75 -5.70 18.99 -5.04
CA SER A 75 -5.59 19.89 -3.90
C SER A 75 -4.56 19.37 -2.89
N HIS A 76 -3.60 20.20 -2.54
CA HIS A 76 -2.63 19.91 -1.51
C HIS A 76 -3.28 19.92 -0.12
N VAL A 77 -2.71 19.13 0.79
CA VAL A 77 -3.17 19.02 2.18
C VAL A 77 -2.07 19.48 3.12
N ILE A 78 -2.43 20.31 4.10
CA ILE A 78 -1.50 20.77 5.14
C ILE A 78 -1.67 19.87 6.36
N SER A 79 -0.58 19.23 6.78
CA SER A 79 -0.56 18.39 7.99
C SER A 79 -0.61 19.24 9.27
N PRO A 80 -0.88 18.63 10.44
CA PRO A 80 -0.84 19.34 11.72
C PRO A 80 0.51 19.96 12.06
N SER A 81 1.62 19.43 11.52
CA SER A 81 2.98 20.00 11.66
C SER A 81 3.25 21.18 10.72
N GLY A 82 2.35 21.47 9.77
CA GLY A 82 2.50 22.54 8.79
C GLY A 82 3.14 22.13 7.47
N ASP A 83 3.48 20.84 7.29
CA ASP A 83 4.01 20.32 6.03
C ASP A 83 2.91 20.22 4.98
N THR A 84 3.26 20.49 3.73
CA THR A 84 2.33 20.41 2.60
C THR A 84 2.47 19.08 1.88
N TYR A 85 1.36 18.36 1.72
CA TYR A 85 1.29 17.05 1.08
C TYR A 85 0.57 17.11 -0.26
N VAL A 86 1.16 16.46 -1.24
CA VAL A 86 0.51 16.16 -2.53
C VAL A 86 -0.43 14.98 -2.36
N ASP A 87 -1.66 15.11 -2.83
CA ASP A 87 -2.62 14.00 -2.82
C ASP A 87 -2.32 12.99 -3.93
N ASN A 88 -2.93 11.81 -3.87
CA ASN A 88 -2.66 10.70 -4.76
C ASN A 88 -3.85 10.38 -5.66
N LYS A 89 -3.53 9.87 -6.86
CA LYS A 89 -4.44 9.09 -7.70
C LYS A 89 -4.14 7.60 -7.55
N ILE A 90 -5.18 6.77 -7.48
CA ILE A 90 -5.04 5.31 -7.48
C ILE A 90 -5.84 4.74 -8.63
N THR A 91 -5.17 4.06 -9.56
CA THR A 91 -5.83 3.36 -10.66
C THR A 91 -5.95 1.89 -10.31
N LEU A 92 -7.18 1.38 -10.33
CA LEU A 92 -7.51 -0.04 -10.23
C LEU A 92 -7.95 -0.54 -11.60
N ARG A 93 -7.24 -1.53 -12.12
CA ARG A 93 -7.59 -2.26 -13.33
C ARG A 93 -7.78 -3.73 -13.00
N LEU A 94 -8.92 -4.27 -13.37
CA LEU A 94 -9.27 -5.68 -13.21
C LEU A 94 -9.61 -6.27 -14.56
N THR A 95 -8.94 -7.35 -14.93
CA THR A 95 -9.20 -8.09 -16.18
C THR A 95 -9.55 -9.54 -15.90
N ARG A 96 -10.24 -10.19 -16.81
CA ARG A 96 -10.53 -11.62 -16.83
C ARG A 96 -9.98 -12.19 -18.14
N GLY A 97 -8.80 -12.84 -18.04
CA GLY A 97 -8.00 -13.09 -19.24
C GLY A 97 -7.66 -11.76 -19.93
N SER A 98 -7.98 -11.62 -21.21
CA SER A 98 -7.79 -10.37 -21.97
C SER A 98 -8.96 -9.39 -21.87
N GLU A 99 -10.08 -9.78 -21.26
CA GLU A 99 -11.30 -8.97 -21.18
C GLU A 99 -11.20 -7.98 -19.99
N PRO A 100 -11.37 -6.66 -20.20
CA PRO A 100 -11.46 -5.71 -19.12
C PRO A 100 -12.80 -5.88 -18.39
N VAL A 101 -12.74 -6.01 -17.05
CA VAL A 101 -13.90 -6.10 -16.16
C VAL A 101 -14.16 -4.77 -15.49
N PHE A 102 -13.08 -4.12 -15.02
CA PHE A 102 -13.14 -2.85 -14.33
C PHE A 102 -11.87 -2.04 -14.57
N ASN A 103 -12.03 -0.73 -14.76
CA ASN A 103 -10.90 0.19 -14.85
C ASN A 103 -11.36 1.58 -14.39
N LYS A 104 -10.78 2.06 -13.29
CA LYS A 104 -11.08 3.38 -12.74
C LYS A 104 -9.88 3.96 -12.03
N THR A 105 -9.68 5.26 -12.22
CA THR A 105 -8.78 6.06 -11.40
C THR A 105 -9.58 6.76 -10.31
N PHE A 106 -9.17 6.56 -9.08
CA PHE A 106 -9.76 7.12 -7.87
C PHE A 106 -8.96 8.31 -7.39
N THR A 107 -9.66 9.28 -6.87
CA THR A 107 -9.18 10.34 -5.98
C THR A 107 -9.91 10.22 -4.65
N LYS A 108 -9.49 10.95 -3.61
CA LYS A 108 -10.22 10.95 -2.32
C LYS A 108 -11.69 11.38 -2.46
N HIS A 109 -12.01 12.21 -3.46
CA HIS A 109 -13.39 12.69 -3.69
C HIS A 109 -14.35 11.59 -4.13
N ASP A 110 -13.86 10.48 -4.68
CA ASP A 110 -14.70 9.32 -5.00
C ASP A 110 -15.31 8.67 -3.75
N PHE A 111 -14.80 9.00 -2.57
CA PHE A 111 -15.25 8.48 -1.28
C PHE A 111 -16.09 9.46 -0.47
N ALA A 112 -16.45 10.62 -1.03
CA ALA A 112 -17.17 11.68 -0.30
C ALA A 112 -18.50 11.22 0.30
N SER A 113 -19.20 10.30 -0.37
CA SER A 113 -20.48 9.77 0.12
C SER A 113 -20.39 8.96 1.41
N VAL A 114 -19.20 8.46 1.77
CA VAL A 114 -18.98 7.57 2.93
C VAL A 114 -18.00 8.12 3.97
N VAL A 115 -17.22 9.18 3.61
CA VAL A 115 -16.20 9.74 4.51
C VAL A 115 -16.62 11.06 5.13
N GLY A 116 -17.31 11.90 4.40
CA GLY A 116 -17.66 13.27 4.81
C GLY A 116 -16.59 14.30 4.45
N ASP A 117 -17.04 15.49 4.06
CA ASP A 117 -16.20 16.55 3.47
C ASP A 117 -15.17 17.12 4.44
N ASP A 118 -15.50 17.26 5.72
CA ASP A 118 -14.60 17.80 6.74
C ASP A 118 -13.34 16.95 6.88
N PHE A 119 -13.49 15.62 6.87
CA PHE A 119 -12.37 14.70 6.91
C PHE A 119 -11.59 14.72 5.60
N LEU A 120 -12.28 14.66 4.47
CA LEU A 120 -11.64 14.63 3.15
C LEU A 120 -10.81 15.89 2.88
N SER A 121 -11.24 17.06 3.36
CA SER A 121 -10.51 18.32 3.14
C SER A 121 -9.10 18.31 3.74
N LYS A 122 -8.87 17.51 4.79
CA LYS A 122 -7.61 17.40 5.54
C LYS A 122 -6.87 16.08 5.29
N SER A 123 -7.39 15.23 4.40
CA SER A 123 -6.84 13.89 4.14
C SER A 123 -6.28 13.77 2.74
N ILE A 124 -5.43 12.75 2.57
CA ILE A 124 -4.95 12.26 1.28
C ILE A 124 -5.49 10.84 1.03
N LEU A 125 -5.60 10.45 -0.23
CA LEU A 125 -5.87 9.06 -0.59
C LEU A 125 -4.60 8.25 -0.37
N GLU A 126 -4.56 7.48 0.70
CA GLU A 126 -3.34 6.83 1.18
C GLU A 126 -2.97 5.58 0.38
N GLY A 127 -3.94 4.68 0.19
CA GLY A 127 -3.65 3.40 -0.45
C GLY A 127 -4.87 2.61 -0.86
N MET A 128 -4.60 1.57 -1.65
CA MET A 128 -5.57 0.55 -2.03
C MET A 128 -4.83 -0.77 -2.24
N VAL A 129 -5.39 -1.87 -1.74
CA VAL A 129 -4.86 -3.22 -1.92
C VAL A 129 -5.99 -4.23 -2.13
N TYR A 130 -5.69 -5.34 -2.81
CA TYR A 130 -6.59 -6.49 -2.80
C TYR A 130 -6.69 -7.05 -1.37
N ASN A 131 -7.92 -7.30 -0.91
CA ASN A 131 -8.18 -7.85 0.41
C ASN A 131 -8.62 -9.32 0.32
N LYS A 132 -9.78 -9.58 -0.29
CA LYS A 132 -10.39 -10.92 -0.34
C LYS A 132 -11.40 -11.04 -1.47
N THR A 133 -11.89 -12.26 -1.67
CA THR A 133 -13.12 -12.51 -2.45
C THR A 133 -14.27 -12.86 -1.51
N THR A 134 -15.48 -12.44 -1.88
CA THR A 134 -16.73 -12.79 -1.21
C THR A 134 -17.71 -13.34 -2.25
N PRO A 135 -18.85 -13.94 -1.88
CA PRO A 135 -19.88 -14.32 -2.85
C PRO A 135 -20.35 -13.17 -3.74
N SER A 136 -20.28 -11.92 -3.24
CA SER A 136 -20.72 -10.71 -3.94
C SER A 136 -19.69 -10.20 -4.96
N GLY A 137 -18.39 -10.33 -4.68
CA GLY A 137 -17.36 -9.76 -5.54
C GLY A 137 -15.94 -9.90 -5.02
N ILE A 138 -15.04 -9.25 -5.73
CA ILE A 138 -13.64 -9.06 -5.37
C ILE A 138 -13.55 -7.78 -4.54
N VAL A 139 -12.98 -7.88 -3.35
CA VAL A 139 -12.96 -6.81 -2.35
C VAL A 139 -11.55 -6.24 -2.25
N TYR A 140 -11.47 -4.92 -2.31
CA TYR A 140 -10.28 -4.13 -2.09
C TYR A 140 -10.45 -3.30 -0.82
N ALA A 141 -9.40 -3.24 0.00
CA ALA A 141 -9.30 -2.30 1.11
C ALA A 141 -8.62 -1.03 0.62
N ALA A 142 -9.14 0.12 1.01
CA ALA A 142 -8.53 1.42 0.75
C ALA A 142 -8.59 2.28 2.00
N SER A 143 -7.84 3.38 2.04
CA SER A 143 -7.85 4.34 3.13
C SER A 143 -7.65 5.77 2.65
N VAL A 144 -8.27 6.69 3.37
CA VAL A 144 -7.95 8.12 3.38
C VAL A 144 -7.45 8.50 4.77
N CYS A 145 -6.37 9.23 4.87
CA CYS A 145 -5.74 9.55 6.15
C CYS A 145 -5.34 11.03 6.26
N TYR A 146 -5.27 11.54 7.49
CA TYR A 146 -4.59 12.80 7.77
C TYR A 146 -3.08 12.54 7.74
N PRO A 147 -2.31 13.24 6.89
CA PRO A 147 -0.88 13.04 6.81
C PRO A 147 -0.20 13.19 8.17
N GLN A 148 0.78 12.33 8.47
CA GLN A 148 1.56 12.32 9.72
C GLN A 148 0.73 12.07 10.99
N THR A 149 -0.43 11.45 10.88
CA THR A 149 -1.25 11.07 12.03
C THR A 149 -1.74 9.63 11.90
N ASP A 150 -2.26 9.07 13.00
CA ASP A 150 -2.93 7.76 13.01
C ASP A 150 -4.41 7.86 12.63
N LEU A 151 -4.87 9.06 12.22
CA LEU A 151 -6.27 9.29 11.87
C LEU A 151 -6.51 8.90 10.41
N TYR A 152 -7.27 7.84 10.21
CA TYR A 152 -7.67 7.39 8.88
C TYR A 152 -9.10 6.84 8.88
N VAL A 153 -9.70 6.79 7.71
CA VAL A 153 -10.98 6.12 7.47
C VAL A 153 -10.74 4.92 6.58
N PRO A 154 -10.97 3.70 7.08
CA PRO A 154 -10.88 2.49 6.30
C PRO A 154 -12.09 2.34 5.38
N LEU A 155 -11.84 1.88 4.17
CA LEU A 155 -12.82 1.77 3.09
C LEU A 155 -12.77 0.38 2.46
N SER A 156 -13.92 -0.11 2.05
CA SER A 156 -14.07 -1.35 1.31
C SER A 156 -14.68 -1.06 -0.06
N ILE A 157 -14.03 -1.56 -1.12
CA ILE A 157 -14.48 -1.43 -2.49
C ILE A 157 -14.74 -2.82 -3.03
N THR A 158 -15.98 -3.13 -3.34
CA THR A 158 -16.37 -4.43 -3.90
C THR A 158 -16.63 -4.29 -5.39
N ILE A 159 -15.95 -5.09 -6.22
CA ILE A 159 -16.18 -5.19 -7.67
C ILE A 159 -16.82 -6.53 -7.96
N THR A 160 -18.02 -6.50 -8.54
CA THR A 160 -18.76 -7.71 -8.95
C THR A 160 -18.19 -8.32 -10.24
N ALA A 161 -18.61 -9.54 -10.58
CA ALA A 161 -18.16 -10.23 -11.80
C ALA A 161 -18.54 -9.51 -13.11
N ASP A 162 -19.55 -8.64 -13.06
CA ASP A 162 -20.03 -7.79 -14.16
C ASP A 162 -19.49 -6.34 -14.08
N GLY A 163 -18.51 -6.10 -13.20
CA GLY A 163 -17.80 -4.82 -13.10
C GLY A 163 -18.54 -3.72 -12.33
N LYS A 164 -19.65 -4.03 -11.64
CA LYS A 164 -20.30 -3.05 -10.77
C LYS A 164 -19.49 -2.82 -9.52
N MET A 165 -19.45 -1.57 -9.06
CA MET A 165 -18.68 -1.15 -7.90
C MET A 165 -19.61 -0.73 -6.76
N THR A 166 -19.24 -1.12 -5.54
CA THR A 166 -19.84 -0.62 -4.29
C THR A 166 -18.71 -0.17 -3.36
N ILE A 167 -18.90 0.99 -2.72
CA ILE A 167 -17.96 1.54 -1.74
C ILE A 167 -18.67 1.60 -0.39
N LEU A 168 -18.00 1.12 0.67
CA LEU A 168 -18.47 1.18 2.04
C LEU A 168 -17.35 1.70 2.93
N ARG A 169 -17.72 2.39 4.00
CA ARG A 169 -16.84 2.65 5.13
C ARG A 169 -16.83 1.40 6.00
N GLU A 170 -15.61 0.92 6.33
CA GLU A 170 -15.44 -0.14 7.32
C GLU A 170 -15.52 0.46 8.72
N GLU A 171 -16.26 -0.19 9.61
CA GLU A 171 -16.25 0.15 11.03
C GLU A 171 -15.15 -0.68 11.70
N PHE A 172 -14.37 -0.05 12.58
CA PHE A 172 -13.52 -0.80 13.48
C PHE A 172 -14.43 -1.57 14.42
N LEU A 173 -14.36 -2.89 14.39
CA LEU A 173 -14.90 -3.68 15.47
C LEU A 173 -14.01 -3.37 16.69
N GLU A 174 -14.48 -2.50 17.57
CA GLU A 174 -13.96 -2.46 18.92
C GLU A 174 -14.21 -3.86 19.49
N GLU A 175 -13.14 -4.66 19.64
CA GLU A 175 -13.20 -5.86 20.44
C GLU A 175 -13.60 -5.39 21.84
N ALA A 176 -14.85 -5.59 22.19
CA ALA A 176 -15.32 -5.44 23.55
C ALA A 176 -14.53 -6.47 24.39
N TYR A 177 -13.48 -6.01 25.03
CA TYR A 177 -12.87 -6.79 26.11
C TYR A 177 -13.92 -6.86 27.20
N ASP A 178 -14.63 -7.98 27.27
CA ASP A 178 -15.43 -8.35 28.43
C ASP A 178 -14.48 -8.45 29.63
N VAL A 179 -14.40 -7.36 30.38
CA VAL A 179 -13.75 -7.33 31.69
C VAL A 179 -14.76 -7.82 32.72
N ASP A 180 -15.28 -9.02 32.54
CA ASP A 180 -16.07 -9.71 33.56
C ASP A 180 -15.46 -11.08 33.80
N SER A 181 -14.42 -11.12 34.65
CA SER A 181 -14.04 -12.31 35.42
C SER A 181 -13.03 -11.95 36.50
N ILE A 182 -13.49 -11.39 37.59
CA ILE A 182 -12.85 -11.57 38.90
C ILE A 182 -13.94 -11.92 39.90
#